data_630b47dc41b64a6973b1559c1c06ed08
#
_entry.id   630b47dc41b64a6973b1559c1c06ed08
#
_cell.length_a   1.000
_cell.length_b   1.000
_cell.length_c   1.000
_cell.angle_alpha   90.00
_cell.angle_beta   90.00
_cell.angle_gamma   90.00
#
_symmetry.space_group_name_H-M   'P 1'
#
loop_
_entity.id
_entity.type
_entity.pdbx_description
1 polymer ?
#
loop_
_entity_poly.entity_id
_entity_poly.type
_entity_poly.pdbx_seq_one_letter_code
_entity_poly.pdbx_strand_id
1 'polypeptide(L)'
;MSRFRSFPGVLHRNQTPALSACWFVRDLAWLRLARQMLGVHSVCSMKTKLNSRTRSGFTLIELMIVVGIIALLTTIAVPNLARARDSSRLNIIYSNLRALDAAKDQWAIDNNQAAGTPVADLSVVSAYLRGGLHDVLNETYVPNPIGTRSEANLPAGVGLGPFGPGTAIPSP
;
A
#
# COMPACT_ATOMS: atom_id res chain seq x y z
N MET A 1 32.19 -50.85 -5.96
CA MET A 1 31.58 -50.58 -7.29
C MET A 1 30.34 -49.77 -7.07
N SER A 2 30.47 -48.46 -7.06
CA SER A 2 29.37 -47.50 -6.84
C SER A 2 29.52 -46.37 -7.80
N ARG A 3 28.53 -46.20 -8.65
CA ARG A 3 28.50 -45.25 -9.75
C ARG A 3 28.13 -43.86 -9.20
N PHE A 4 29.03 -42.91 -9.31
CA PHE A 4 28.82 -41.51 -9.19
C PHE A 4 28.01 -41.00 -10.41
N ARG A 5 26.80 -40.50 -10.20
CA ARG A 5 26.06 -39.75 -11.22
C ARG A 5 26.30 -38.28 -11.04
N SER A 6 27.03 -37.70 -12.01
CA SER A 6 27.21 -36.30 -12.26
C SER A 6 25.86 -35.61 -12.52
N PHE A 7 25.54 -34.55 -11.79
CA PHE A 7 24.49 -33.62 -12.13
C PHE A 7 25.10 -32.45 -12.94
N PRO A 8 24.54 -32.10 -14.08
CA PRO A 8 25.00 -30.92 -14.84
C PRO A 8 24.45 -29.64 -14.20
N GLY A 9 25.32 -28.63 -14.20
CA GLY A 9 25.11 -27.32 -13.62
C GLY A 9 23.92 -26.57 -14.19
N VAL A 10 23.17 -25.98 -13.29
CA VAL A 10 22.16 -24.96 -13.58
C VAL A 10 22.89 -23.62 -13.68
N LEU A 11 22.97 -23.11 -14.90
CA LEU A 11 23.41 -21.74 -15.21
C LEU A 11 22.45 -20.75 -14.55
N HIS A 12 22.92 -20.09 -13.50
CA HIS A 12 22.31 -18.90 -12.94
C HIS A 12 22.39 -17.76 -13.99
N ARG A 13 21.35 -17.64 -14.75
CA ARG A 13 21.16 -16.43 -15.59
C ARG A 13 20.77 -15.29 -14.66
N ASN A 14 21.75 -14.44 -14.40
CA ASN A 14 21.64 -13.16 -13.69
C ASN A 14 20.66 -12.26 -14.46
N GLN A 15 19.38 -12.27 -14.09
CA GLN A 15 18.40 -11.30 -14.56
C GLN A 15 18.40 -10.12 -13.59
N THR A 16 19.10 -9.07 -13.97
CA THR A 16 18.95 -7.74 -13.36
C THR A 16 17.50 -7.29 -13.50
N PRO A 17 16.81 -6.94 -12.42
CA PRO A 17 15.48 -6.37 -12.53
C PRO A 17 15.59 -4.91 -13.00
N ALA A 18 15.32 -4.68 -14.26
CA ALA A 18 15.06 -3.35 -14.83
C ALA A 18 13.65 -2.88 -14.38
N LEU A 19 13.44 -2.64 -13.09
CA LEU A 19 12.16 -2.18 -12.55
C LEU A 19 12.22 -0.78 -11.90
N SER A 20 13.33 -0.06 -12.06
CA SER A 20 13.44 1.32 -11.56
C SER A 20 12.89 2.40 -12.51
N ALA A 21 12.45 2.03 -13.71
CA ALA A 21 11.97 2.99 -14.71
C ALA A 21 10.43 3.16 -14.75
N CYS A 22 9.66 2.30 -14.09
CA CYS A 22 8.19 2.35 -14.17
C CYS A 22 7.53 3.36 -13.23
N TRP A 23 8.24 3.90 -12.26
CA TRP A 23 7.69 4.88 -11.31
C TRP A 23 7.57 6.29 -11.90
N PHE A 24 8.37 6.62 -12.90
CA PHE A 24 8.37 7.97 -13.49
C PHE A 24 7.29 8.16 -14.56
N VAL A 25 6.73 7.09 -15.11
CA VAL A 25 5.73 7.15 -16.20
C VAL A 25 4.30 7.30 -15.68
N ARG A 26 4.04 6.99 -14.39
CA ARG A 26 2.68 7.09 -13.82
C ARG A 26 2.25 8.52 -13.54
N ASP A 27 3.20 9.44 -13.40
CA ASP A 27 2.88 10.88 -13.21
C ASP A 27 2.53 11.60 -14.51
N LEU A 28 2.83 11.02 -15.68
CA LEU A 28 2.42 11.58 -16.97
C LEU A 28 0.94 11.35 -17.32
N ALA A 29 0.25 10.49 -16.60
CA ALA A 29 -1.19 10.27 -16.79
C ALA A 29 -2.01 11.51 -16.42
N TRP A 30 -1.55 12.32 -15.48
CA TRP A 30 -2.16 13.58 -15.10
C TRP A 30 -2.03 14.65 -16.19
N LEU A 31 -0.93 14.64 -16.95
CA LEU A 31 -0.74 15.55 -18.09
C LEU A 31 -1.67 15.20 -19.27
N ARG A 32 -2.06 13.95 -19.43
CA ARG A 32 -3.04 13.53 -20.44
C ARG A 32 -4.48 13.95 -20.06
N LEU A 33 -4.83 13.90 -18.78
CA LEU A 33 -6.14 14.36 -18.29
C LEU A 33 -6.29 15.89 -18.41
N ALA A 34 -5.21 16.65 -18.15
CA ALA A 34 -5.21 18.09 -18.35
C ALA A 34 -5.37 18.48 -19.82
N ARG A 35 -4.85 17.66 -20.76
CA ARG A 35 -4.98 17.91 -22.22
C ARG A 35 -6.36 17.57 -22.75
N GLN A 36 -7.12 16.71 -22.07
CA GLN A 36 -8.47 16.32 -22.48
C GLN A 36 -9.55 17.33 -22.02
N MET A 37 -9.25 18.14 -21.00
CA MET A 37 -10.12 19.24 -20.56
C MET A 37 -10.03 20.49 -21.42
N LEU A 38 -9.05 20.59 -22.34
CA LEU A 38 -8.90 21.67 -23.33
C LEU A 38 -9.51 21.31 -24.68
N GLY A 39 -10.46 20.37 -24.72
CA GLY A 39 -11.26 20.09 -25.90
C GLY A 39 -12.07 21.30 -26.31
N VAL A 40 -11.59 21.99 -27.32
CA VAL A 40 -12.30 23.07 -28.00
C VAL A 40 -13.58 22.53 -28.61
N HIS A 41 -14.66 22.63 -27.87
CA HIS A 41 -15.99 22.38 -28.42
C HIS A 41 -16.37 23.56 -29.31
N SER A 42 -16.59 23.29 -30.58
CA SER A 42 -17.20 24.18 -31.57
C SER A 42 -18.46 24.79 -31.03
N VAL A 43 -18.42 26.07 -30.73
CA VAL A 43 -19.55 26.83 -30.22
C VAL A 43 -20.54 27.06 -31.37
N CYS A 44 -21.64 26.31 -31.35
CA CYS A 44 -22.81 26.64 -32.14
C CYS A 44 -23.33 28.02 -31.73
N SER A 45 -23.28 28.98 -32.66
CA SER A 45 -23.68 30.39 -32.46
C SER A 45 -25.19 30.47 -32.25
N MET A 46 -25.66 30.40 -31.03
CA MET A 46 -27.03 30.74 -30.66
C MET A 46 -27.05 32.21 -30.21
N LYS A 47 -27.60 33.11 -31.08
CA LYS A 47 -27.82 34.52 -30.74
C LYS A 47 -28.92 34.62 -29.69
N THR A 48 -28.61 34.52 -28.45
CA THR A 48 -29.48 34.95 -27.35
C THR A 48 -29.13 36.38 -26.97
N LYS A 49 -30.14 37.25 -27.07
CA LYS A 49 -30.08 38.62 -26.54
C LYS A 49 -29.88 38.57 -25.02
N LEU A 50 -28.65 38.57 -24.57
CA LEU A 50 -28.34 38.63 -23.16
C LEU A 50 -28.35 40.05 -22.69
N ASN A 51 -29.30 40.36 -21.80
CA ASN A 51 -29.38 41.53 -21.01
C ASN A 51 -28.04 41.69 -20.24
N SER A 52 -27.21 42.66 -20.59
CA SER A 52 -25.87 42.85 -20.02
C SER A 52 -25.94 43.40 -18.60
N ARG A 53 -26.17 42.51 -17.63
CA ARG A 53 -25.65 42.74 -16.29
C ARG A 53 -24.14 42.57 -16.40
N THR A 54 -23.39 43.60 -16.06
CA THR A 54 -21.94 43.64 -15.95
C THR A 54 -21.50 42.53 -14.95
N ARG A 55 -21.30 41.35 -15.45
CA ARG A 55 -20.64 40.29 -14.69
C ARG A 55 -19.14 40.54 -14.86
N SER A 56 -18.46 40.94 -13.77
CA SER A 56 -17.00 40.94 -13.75
C SER A 56 -16.52 39.54 -14.04
N GLY A 57 -15.98 39.31 -15.22
CA GLY A 57 -15.36 38.03 -15.60
C GLY A 57 -13.98 37.94 -14.94
N PHE A 58 -13.62 36.75 -14.47
CA PHE A 58 -12.28 36.47 -14.02
C PHE A 58 -11.25 36.70 -15.14
N THR A 59 -10.14 37.33 -14.79
CA THR A 59 -9.05 37.50 -15.76
C THR A 59 -8.27 36.19 -15.93
N LEU A 60 -7.73 35.99 -17.12
CA LEU A 60 -6.93 34.78 -17.42
C LEU A 60 -5.70 34.68 -16.49
N ILE A 61 -5.08 35.83 -16.17
CA ILE A 61 -3.93 35.90 -15.27
C ILE A 61 -4.27 35.50 -13.83
N GLU A 62 -5.45 35.90 -13.34
CA GLU A 62 -5.90 35.53 -12.00
C GLU A 62 -6.04 34.00 -11.84
N LEU A 63 -6.55 33.36 -12.87
CA LEU A 63 -6.65 31.89 -12.91
C LEU A 63 -5.27 31.24 -12.99
N MET A 64 -4.33 31.78 -13.78
CA MET A 64 -2.98 31.25 -13.88
C MET A 64 -2.22 31.34 -12.55
N ILE A 65 -2.37 32.42 -11.80
CA ILE A 65 -1.70 32.56 -10.50
C ILE A 65 -2.26 31.54 -9.51
N VAL A 66 -3.57 31.36 -9.44
CA VAL A 66 -4.22 30.41 -8.54
C VAL A 66 -3.75 28.98 -8.82
N VAL A 67 -3.77 28.57 -10.10
CA VAL A 67 -3.30 27.24 -10.49
C VAL A 67 -1.81 27.05 -10.17
N GLY A 68 -0.99 28.08 -10.38
CA GLY A 68 0.43 28.07 -10.04
C GLY A 68 0.67 27.84 -8.54
N ILE A 69 -0.08 28.50 -7.68
CA ILE A 69 0.02 28.32 -6.22
C ILE A 69 -0.42 26.92 -5.81
N ILE A 70 -1.54 26.42 -6.35
CA ILE A 70 -2.01 25.05 -6.06
C ILE A 70 -0.98 23.99 -6.51
N ALA A 71 -0.38 24.17 -7.69
CA ALA A 71 0.65 23.27 -8.19
C ALA A 71 1.88 23.23 -7.26
N LEU A 72 2.31 24.37 -6.73
CA LEU A 72 3.41 24.46 -5.78
C LEU A 72 3.07 23.73 -4.47
N LEU A 73 1.88 23.95 -3.92
CA LEU A 73 1.44 23.32 -2.66
C LEU A 73 1.30 21.81 -2.80
N THR A 74 0.77 21.32 -3.92
CA THR A 74 0.60 19.86 -4.16
C THR A 74 1.94 19.14 -4.24
N THR A 75 2.98 19.76 -4.74
CA THR A 75 4.33 19.18 -4.82
C THR A 75 4.85 18.75 -3.44
N ILE A 76 4.55 19.54 -2.41
CA ILE A 76 4.97 19.25 -1.03
C ILE A 76 3.96 18.33 -0.32
N ALA A 77 2.67 18.49 -0.58
CA ALA A 77 1.61 17.78 0.13
C ALA A 77 1.52 16.30 -0.25
N VAL A 78 1.65 15.98 -1.55
CA VAL A 78 1.47 14.60 -2.06
C VAL A 78 2.45 13.59 -1.45
N PRO A 79 3.77 13.82 -1.41
CA PRO A 79 4.70 12.85 -0.83
C PRO A 79 4.52 12.68 0.67
N ASN A 80 4.12 13.72 1.39
CA ASN A 80 3.86 13.64 2.83
C ASN A 80 2.60 12.81 3.13
N LEU A 81 1.56 12.96 2.30
CA LEU A 81 0.34 12.16 2.43
C LEU A 81 0.58 10.68 2.17
N ALA A 82 1.42 10.33 1.19
CA ALA A 82 1.78 8.94 0.91
C ALA A 82 2.47 8.29 2.13
N ARG A 83 3.47 8.95 2.70
CA ARG A 83 4.17 8.47 3.91
C ARG A 83 3.24 8.33 5.12
N ALA A 84 2.32 9.29 5.31
CA ALA A 84 1.35 9.23 6.40
C ALA A 84 0.41 8.04 6.26
N ARG A 85 -0.02 7.71 5.04
CA ARG A 85 -0.84 6.52 4.77
C ARG A 85 -0.08 5.23 5.07
N ASP A 86 1.17 5.13 4.67
CA ASP A 86 1.99 3.95 4.92
C ASP A 86 2.24 3.76 6.42
N SER A 87 2.51 4.82 7.16
CA SER A 87 2.63 4.77 8.63
C SER A 87 1.32 4.33 9.29
N SER A 88 0.17 4.81 8.82
CA SER A 88 -1.14 4.41 9.33
C SER A 88 -1.39 2.91 9.11
N ARG A 89 -1.08 2.40 7.92
CA ARG A 89 -1.21 0.97 7.60
C ARG A 89 -0.30 0.09 8.46
N LEU A 90 0.96 0.51 8.65
CA LEU A 90 1.88 -0.19 9.55
C LEU A 90 1.34 -0.27 10.98
N ASN A 91 0.78 0.83 11.50
CA ASN A 91 0.21 0.84 12.83
C ASN A 91 -0.98 -0.13 12.98
N ILE A 92 -1.80 -0.29 11.94
CA ILE A 92 -2.88 -1.29 11.93
C ILE A 92 -2.31 -2.70 11.97
N ILE A 93 -1.31 -3.01 11.15
CA ILE A 93 -0.65 -4.33 11.15
C ILE A 93 -0.02 -4.62 12.52
N TYR A 94 0.68 -3.66 13.12
CA TYR A 94 1.22 -3.83 14.48
C TYR A 94 0.15 -4.02 15.54
N SER A 95 -0.99 -3.34 15.42
CA SER A 95 -2.14 -3.56 16.31
C SER A 95 -2.71 -4.97 16.17
N ASN A 96 -2.85 -5.46 14.94
CA ASN A 96 -3.29 -6.82 14.64
C ASN A 96 -2.32 -7.87 15.21
N LEU A 97 -1.01 -7.67 15.03
CA LEU A 97 0.01 -8.58 15.55
C LEU A 97 0.00 -8.65 17.07
N ARG A 98 -0.15 -7.51 17.76
CA ARG A 98 -0.30 -7.48 19.23
C ARG A 98 -1.57 -8.19 19.69
N ALA A 99 -2.68 -8.00 18.98
CA ALA A 99 -3.92 -8.70 19.28
C ALA A 99 -3.78 -10.22 19.07
N LEU A 100 -3.06 -10.63 18.02
CA LEU A 100 -2.78 -12.03 17.74
C LEU A 100 -1.88 -12.66 18.81
N ASP A 101 -0.82 -11.97 19.26
CA ASP A 101 0.05 -12.44 20.34
C ASP A 101 -0.74 -12.59 21.64
N ALA A 102 -1.57 -11.61 22.00
CA ALA A 102 -2.43 -11.69 23.18
C ALA A 102 -3.45 -12.84 23.09
N ALA A 103 -4.02 -13.08 21.91
CA ALA A 103 -4.94 -14.19 21.68
C ALA A 103 -4.23 -15.56 21.81
N LYS A 104 -2.98 -15.68 21.34
CA LYS A 104 -2.17 -16.88 21.54
C LYS A 104 -1.89 -17.15 23.01
N ASP A 105 -1.52 -16.12 23.75
CA ASP A 105 -1.23 -16.25 25.19
C ASP A 105 -2.50 -16.69 25.97
N GLN A 106 -3.66 -16.12 25.65
CA GLN A 106 -4.92 -16.52 26.25
C GLN A 106 -5.30 -17.95 25.91
N TRP A 107 -5.16 -18.33 24.63
CA TRP A 107 -5.39 -19.72 24.19
C TRP A 107 -4.46 -20.70 24.88
N ALA A 108 -3.18 -20.33 25.08
CA ALA A 108 -2.19 -21.15 25.76
C ALA A 108 -2.58 -21.41 27.23
N ILE A 109 -3.04 -20.39 27.93
CA ILE A 109 -3.50 -20.50 29.33
C ILE A 109 -4.72 -21.41 29.41
N ASP A 110 -5.74 -21.19 28.58
CA ASP A 110 -6.99 -21.94 28.60
C ASP A 110 -6.83 -23.42 28.25
N ASN A 111 -5.84 -23.72 27.41
CA ASN A 111 -5.55 -25.10 26.96
C ASN A 111 -4.32 -25.73 27.64
N ASN A 112 -3.75 -25.10 28.67
CA ASN A 112 -2.54 -25.54 29.37
C ASN A 112 -1.38 -25.89 28.41
N GLN A 113 -1.16 -25.08 27.38
CA GLN A 113 -0.10 -25.28 26.40
C GLN A 113 1.21 -24.65 26.89
N ALA A 114 2.31 -25.38 26.70
CA ALA A 114 3.63 -24.89 27.08
C ALA A 114 4.21 -23.93 26.04
N ALA A 115 5.16 -23.10 26.48
CA ALA A 115 5.95 -22.30 25.56
C ALA A 115 6.65 -23.17 24.52
N GLY A 116 6.68 -22.72 23.27
CA GLY A 116 7.22 -23.48 22.14
C GLY A 116 6.20 -24.39 21.45
N THR A 117 4.99 -24.55 21.98
CA THR A 117 3.94 -25.32 21.29
C THR A 117 3.54 -24.60 20.00
N PRO A 118 3.57 -25.29 18.84
CA PRO A 118 3.16 -24.68 17.59
C PRO A 118 1.65 -24.43 17.58
N VAL A 119 1.26 -23.24 17.16
CA VAL A 119 -0.14 -22.91 16.87
C VAL A 119 -0.40 -23.35 15.42
N ALA A 120 -1.25 -24.34 15.23
CA ALA A 120 -1.44 -24.98 13.94
C ALA A 120 -2.02 -24.00 12.89
N ASP A 121 -2.95 -23.13 13.29
CA ASP A 121 -3.63 -22.23 12.38
C ASP A 121 -4.26 -21.05 13.13
N LEU A 122 -4.53 -19.98 12.41
CA LEU A 122 -5.28 -18.81 12.91
C LEU A 122 -6.68 -19.15 13.43
N SER A 123 -7.30 -20.20 12.88
CA SER A 123 -8.62 -20.66 13.31
C SER A 123 -8.67 -21.03 14.79
N VAL A 124 -7.57 -21.58 15.32
CA VAL A 124 -7.44 -22.02 16.71
C VAL A 124 -7.52 -20.83 17.69
N VAL A 125 -6.91 -19.71 17.32
CA VAL A 125 -6.86 -18.48 18.13
C VAL A 125 -7.97 -17.48 17.78
N SER A 126 -8.73 -17.74 16.71
CA SER A 126 -9.75 -16.82 16.22
C SER A 126 -10.84 -16.51 17.24
N ALA A 127 -11.20 -17.47 18.09
CA ALA A 127 -12.18 -17.30 19.16
C ALA A 127 -11.73 -16.29 20.24
N TYR A 128 -10.42 -16.10 20.37
CA TYR A 128 -9.80 -15.17 21.33
C TYR A 128 -9.52 -13.80 20.74
N LEU A 129 -9.63 -13.66 19.41
CA LEU A 129 -9.46 -12.39 18.70
C LEU A 129 -10.74 -11.55 18.80
N ARG A 130 -10.77 -10.60 19.72
CA ARG A 130 -11.89 -9.66 19.84
C ARG A 130 -11.91 -8.71 18.64
N GLY A 131 -12.89 -8.85 17.76
CA GLY A 131 -13.09 -7.99 16.60
C GLY A 131 -12.36 -8.46 15.31
N GLY A 132 -11.66 -9.60 15.36
CA GLY A 132 -10.95 -10.13 14.18
C GLY A 132 -9.67 -9.35 13.82
N LEU A 133 -9.05 -9.75 12.72
CA LEU A 133 -7.91 -9.03 12.14
C LEU A 133 -8.40 -8.11 11.02
N HIS A 134 -7.94 -6.87 11.02
CA HIS A 134 -8.27 -5.90 9.98
C HIS A 134 -7.28 -6.02 8.82
N ASP A 135 -7.73 -6.58 7.71
CA ASP A 135 -6.94 -6.67 6.49
C ASP A 135 -6.76 -5.28 5.86
N VAL A 136 -5.51 -4.92 5.56
CA VAL A 136 -5.15 -3.61 4.98
C VAL A 136 -4.57 -3.76 3.57
N LEU A 137 -3.80 -4.82 3.34
CA LEU A 137 -3.02 -5.02 2.11
C LEU A 137 -3.08 -6.48 1.61
N ASN A 138 -4.04 -7.27 2.03
CA ASN A 138 -4.11 -8.73 1.85
C ASN A 138 -2.86 -9.44 2.41
N GLU A 139 -2.40 -8.98 3.56
CA GLU A 139 -1.30 -9.60 4.29
C GLU A 139 -1.72 -10.93 4.93
N THR A 140 -0.78 -11.86 5.02
CA THR A 140 -1.01 -13.15 5.68
C THR A 140 -0.38 -13.15 7.05
N TYR A 141 -1.19 -13.37 8.09
CA TYR A 141 -0.72 -13.47 9.48
C TYR A 141 -0.29 -14.89 9.81
N VAL A 142 0.91 -15.03 10.35
CA VAL A 142 1.47 -16.33 10.80
C VAL A 142 1.58 -16.29 12.32
N PRO A 143 0.77 -17.11 13.02
CA PRO A 143 0.84 -17.23 14.48
C PRO A 143 1.99 -18.16 14.88
N ASN A 144 3.20 -17.65 14.91
CA ASN A 144 4.38 -18.40 15.35
C ASN A 144 4.12 -19.14 16.69
N PRO A 145 4.94 -20.13 17.09
CA PRO A 145 4.77 -20.89 18.34
C PRO A 145 4.58 -20.00 19.58
N ILE A 146 3.95 -20.53 20.62
CA ILE A 146 3.71 -19.81 21.88
C ILE A 146 5.05 -19.34 22.46
N GLY A 147 5.10 -18.06 22.90
CA GLY A 147 6.31 -17.42 23.39
C GLY A 147 7.21 -16.82 22.30
N THR A 148 6.90 -17.06 21.03
CA THR A 148 7.54 -16.37 19.90
C THR A 148 6.58 -15.35 19.31
N ARG A 149 7.13 -14.25 18.79
CA ARG A 149 6.33 -13.17 18.19
C ARG A 149 5.69 -13.62 16.89
N SER A 150 4.45 -13.21 16.66
CA SER A 150 3.75 -13.42 15.39
C SER A 150 4.29 -12.51 14.30
N GLU A 151 4.07 -12.89 13.05
CA GLU A 151 4.53 -12.16 11.88
C GLU A 151 3.40 -11.94 10.88
N ALA A 152 3.49 -10.84 10.13
CA ALA A 152 2.62 -10.56 9.00
C ALA A 152 3.43 -10.56 7.72
N ASN A 153 3.10 -11.42 6.78
CA ASN A 153 3.75 -11.51 5.48
C ASN A 153 3.04 -10.59 4.47
N LEU A 154 3.77 -9.64 3.91
CA LEU A 154 3.27 -8.79 2.84
C LEU A 154 3.16 -9.58 1.53
N PRO A 155 2.12 -9.31 0.71
CA PRO A 155 2.00 -9.94 -0.60
C PRO A 155 3.12 -9.52 -1.55
N ALA A 156 3.44 -10.37 -2.52
CA ALA A 156 4.42 -10.08 -3.55
C ALA A 156 3.98 -8.83 -4.35
N GLY A 157 4.86 -7.84 -4.44
CA GLY A 157 4.60 -6.60 -5.18
C GLY A 157 4.11 -5.42 -4.32
N VAL A 158 3.82 -5.62 -3.04
CA VAL A 158 3.42 -4.56 -2.11
C VAL A 158 4.50 -4.34 -1.07
N GLY A 159 5.11 -3.15 -1.06
CA GLY A 159 6.02 -2.71 -0.01
C GLY A 159 5.34 -1.70 0.91
N LEU A 160 5.73 -1.65 2.19
CA LEU A 160 5.13 -0.78 3.18
C LEU A 160 6.20 -0.14 4.08
N GLY A 161 6.48 1.12 3.86
CA GLY A 161 7.50 1.85 4.60
C GLY A 161 8.91 1.23 4.45
N PRO A 162 9.55 0.75 5.55
CA PRO A 162 10.85 0.11 5.49
C PRO A 162 10.81 -1.34 4.98
N PHE A 163 9.62 -1.95 4.90
CA PHE A 163 9.43 -3.33 4.49
C PHE A 163 9.20 -3.45 2.98
N GLY A 164 10.05 -4.23 2.31
CA GLY A 164 9.92 -4.50 0.87
C GLY A 164 8.78 -5.45 0.56
N PRO A 165 8.46 -5.63 -0.75
CA PRO A 165 7.45 -6.60 -1.19
C PRO A 165 7.80 -8.02 -0.76
N GLY A 166 6.82 -8.77 -0.25
CA GLY A 166 7.01 -10.16 0.17
C GLY A 166 7.84 -10.33 1.45
N THR A 167 8.08 -9.26 2.22
CA THR A 167 8.81 -9.37 3.49
C THR A 167 7.86 -9.60 4.66
N ALA A 168 8.37 -10.27 5.70
CA ALA A 168 7.68 -10.45 6.96
C ALA A 168 7.85 -9.23 7.86
N ILE A 169 6.76 -8.78 8.47
CA ILE A 169 6.74 -7.73 9.49
C ILE A 169 6.59 -8.43 10.85
N PRO A 170 7.60 -8.42 11.71
CA PRO A 170 7.50 -9.00 13.03
C PRO A 170 6.64 -8.15 13.96
N SER A 171 6.02 -8.77 14.96
CA SER A 171 5.37 -8.09 16.07
C SER A 171 6.38 -7.20 16.82
N PRO A 172 6.03 -5.95 17.15
CA PRO A 172 6.92 -5.00 17.80
C PRO A 172 7.28 -5.36 19.25
#